data_a3960088c675c90045a5d24344183293
#
_entry.id   a3960088c675c90045a5d24344183293
#
_cell.length_a   1.000
_cell.length_b   1.000
_cell.length_c   1.000
_cell.angle_alpha   90.00
_cell.angle_beta   90.00
_cell.angle_gamma   90.00
#
_symmetry.space_group_name_H-M   'P 1'
#
loop_
_entity.id
_entity.type
_entity.pdbx_description
1 polymer ?
#
loop_
_entity_poly.entity_id
_entity_poly.type
_entity_poly.pdbx_seq_one_letter_code
_entity_poly.pdbx_strand_id
1 'polypeptide(L)'
;MSKRTKREKRPVAKIDFMPYGTAIKAERMKLKESRNKVGSEMFLSPRYIANIENKGQHPSLQVFLEMVSRYHISVDQILHGEAMEGKSTERMQFETLLDELTDAEIKILTATAQALLDARADSE
;
A
#
# COMPACT_ATOMS: atom_id res chain seq x y z
N MET A 1 11.08 -44.86 -0.64
CA MET A 1 11.06 -43.42 -1.01
C MET A 1 9.74 -42.83 -0.59
N SER A 2 9.77 -41.93 0.38
CA SER A 2 8.56 -41.25 0.77
C SER A 2 8.19 -40.18 -0.27
N LYS A 3 7.01 -40.30 -0.84
CA LYS A 3 6.48 -39.24 -1.69
C LYS A 3 6.18 -38.03 -0.83
N ARG A 4 6.73 -36.86 -1.18
CA ARG A 4 6.34 -35.62 -0.52
C ARG A 4 4.88 -35.34 -0.80
N THR A 5 4.10 -35.20 0.26
CA THR A 5 2.71 -34.76 0.13
C THR A 5 2.72 -33.33 -0.41
N LYS A 6 2.00 -33.08 -1.51
CA LYS A 6 1.86 -31.72 -2.03
C LYS A 6 1.14 -30.89 -0.97
N ARG A 7 1.82 -29.86 -0.50
CA ARG A 7 1.17 -28.85 0.35
C ARG A 7 0.22 -28.03 -0.50
N GLU A 8 -0.99 -27.86 -0.03
CA GLU A 8 -1.91 -26.92 -0.64
C GLU A 8 -1.30 -25.54 -0.57
N LYS A 9 -1.34 -24.83 -1.69
CA LYS A 9 -0.89 -23.43 -1.72
C LYS A 9 -1.86 -22.58 -0.91
N ARG A 10 -1.32 -21.69 -0.12
CA ARG A 10 -2.14 -20.73 0.63
C ARG A 10 -2.98 -19.92 -0.37
N PRO A 11 -4.32 -19.85 -0.19
CA PRO A 11 -5.16 -19.03 -1.04
C PRO A 11 -4.87 -17.55 -0.75
N VAL A 12 -4.18 -16.91 -1.65
CA VAL A 12 -3.83 -15.49 -1.52
C VAL A 12 -4.38 -14.74 -2.73
N ALA A 13 -5.14 -13.70 -2.46
CA ALA A 13 -5.56 -12.79 -3.52
C ALA A 13 -4.32 -12.12 -4.12
N LYS A 14 -4.23 -12.15 -5.45
CA LYS A 14 -3.10 -11.57 -6.16
C LYS A 14 -3.18 -10.05 -6.11
N ILE A 15 -2.14 -9.42 -5.56
CA ILE A 15 -2.07 -7.96 -5.51
C ILE A 15 -1.65 -7.45 -6.89
N ASP A 16 -2.43 -6.53 -7.44
CA ASP A 16 -2.06 -5.84 -8.67
C ASP A 16 -1.02 -4.77 -8.35
N PHE A 17 0.18 -4.95 -8.89
CA PHE A 17 1.29 -4.02 -8.68
C PHE A 17 1.26 -2.81 -9.63
N MET A 18 0.41 -2.82 -10.66
CA MET A 18 0.37 -1.74 -11.65
C MET A 18 0.25 -0.33 -11.06
N PRO A 19 -0.62 -0.08 -10.06
CA PRO A 19 -0.70 1.27 -9.47
C PRO A 19 0.62 1.76 -8.90
N TYR A 20 1.40 0.88 -8.31
CA TYR A 20 2.72 1.22 -7.74
C TYR A 20 3.74 1.48 -8.85
N GLY A 21 3.76 0.63 -9.87
CA GLY A 21 4.65 0.80 -11.02
C GLY A 21 4.35 2.10 -11.77
N THR A 22 3.07 2.41 -11.95
CA THR A 22 2.63 3.66 -12.59
C THR A 22 3.06 4.89 -11.77
N ALA A 23 2.95 4.82 -10.44
CA ALA A 23 3.38 5.90 -9.55
C ALA A 23 4.90 6.10 -9.64
N ILE A 24 5.66 5.03 -9.63
CA ILE A 24 7.12 5.07 -9.77
C ILE A 24 7.51 5.74 -11.09
N LYS A 25 6.87 5.32 -12.18
CA LYS A 25 7.12 5.89 -13.51
C LYS A 25 6.80 7.39 -13.55
N ALA A 26 5.66 7.79 -13.00
CA ALA A 26 5.22 9.19 -12.98
C ALA A 26 6.23 10.06 -12.23
N GLU A 27 6.69 9.63 -11.07
CA GLU A 27 7.65 10.40 -10.28
C GLU A 27 9.03 10.44 -10.94
N ARG A 28 9.47 9.33 -11.55
CA ARG A 28 10.72 9.30 -12.30
C ARG A 28 10.66 10.30 -13.46
N MET A 29 9.56 10.33 -14.19
CA MET A 29 9.39 11.25 -15.32
C MET A 29 9.31 12.71 -14.89
N LYS A 30 8.71 13.01 -13.75
CA LYS A 30 8.69 14.37 -13.18
C LYS A 30 10.10 14.87 -12.92
N LEU A 31 10.98 14.01 -12.45
CA LEU A 31 12.38 14.34 -12.19
C LEU A 31 13.24 14.29 -13.45
N LYS A 32 12.65 13.93 -14.60
CA LYS A 32 13.34 13.80 -15.88
C LYS A 32 14.52 12.81 -15.82
N GLU A 33 14.37 11.76 -15.03
CA GLU A 33 15.37 10.71 -14.92
C GLU A 33 15.11 9.61 -15.93
N SER A 34 16.15 9.20 -16.66
CA SER A 34 16.05 8.04 -17.54
C SER A 34 16.13 6.75 -16.74
N ARG A 35 15.61 5.66 -17.29
CA ARG A 35 15.77 4.34 -16.68
C ARG A 35 17.23 3.94 -16.62
N ASN A 36 18.04 4.36 -17.59
CA ASN A 36 19.50 4.12 -17.58
C ASN A 36 20.16 4.79 -16.39
N LYS A 37 19.80 6.04 -16.12
CA LYS A 37 20.33 6.78 -14.97
C LYS A 37 19.93 6.11 -13.65
N VAL A 38 18.66 5.81 -13.48
CA VAL A 38 18.16 5.18 -12.25
C VAL A 38 18.76 3.80 -12.07
N GLY A 39 18.83 3.01 -13.13
CA GLY A 39 19.45 1.69 -13.11
C GLY A 39 20.91 1.74 -12.72
N SER A 40 21.65 2.71 -13.26
CA SER A 40 23.05 2.92 -12.90
C SER A 40 23.23 3.24 -11.42
N GLU A 41 22.40 4.11 -10.88
CA GLU A 41 22.46 4.53 -9.48
C GLU A 41 22.01 3.44 -8.50
N MET A 42 21.03 2.64 -8.88
CA MET A 42 20.44 1.59 -8.04
C MET A 42 21.00 0.19 -8.33
N PHE A 43 21.91 0.06 -9.27
CA PHE A 43 22.47 -1.23 -9.71
C PHE A 43 21.39 -2.18 -10.22
N LEU A 44 20.44 -1.64 -11.02
CA LEU A 44 19.35 -2.37 -11.64
C LEU A 44 19.43 -2.22 -13.15
N SER A 45 18.97 -3.25 -13.89
CA SER A 45 18.87 -3.11 -15.35
C SER A 45 17.71 -2.19 -15.72
N PRO A 46 17.84 -1.37 -16.77
CA PRO A 46 16.74 -0.55 -17.26
C PRO A 46 15.51 -1.38 -17.63
N ARG A 47 15.72 -2.60 -18.12
CA ARG A 47 14.64 -3.53 -18.47
C ARG A 47 13.84 -3.96 -17.23
N TYR A 48 14.52 -4.23 -16.12
CA TYR A 48 13.89 -4.56 -14.85
C TYR A 48 12.99 -3.42 -14.39
N ILE A 49 13.50 -2.19 -14.46
CA ILE A 49 12.74 -0.99 -14.11
C ILE A 49 11.53 -0.84 -15.04
N ALA A 50 11.71 -1.02 -16.34
CA ALA A 50 10.61 -0.95 -17.31
C ALA A 50 9.52 -1.98 -17.02
N ASN A 51 9.90 -3.20 -16.65
CA ASN A 51 8.94 -4.25 -16.31
C ASN A 51 8.14 -3.92 -15.05
N ILE A 52 8.79 -3.34 -14.03
CA ILE A 52 8.10 -2.87 -12.84
C ILE A 52 7.08 -1.79 -13.19
N GLU A 53 7.49 -0.81 -14.00
CA GLU A 53 6.67 0.36 -14.35
C GLU A 53 5.52 0.03 -15.31
N ASN A 54 5.76 -0.81 -16.30
CA ASN A 54 4.83 -1.01 -17.41
C ASN A 54 4.08 -2.33 -17.38
N LYS A 55 4.63 -3.34 -16.72
CA LYS A 55 4.05 -4.69 -16.70
C LYS A 55 3.57 -5.13 -15.33
N GLY A 56 3.75 -4.29 -14.31
CA GLY A 56 3.38 -4.64 -12.96
C GLY A 56 4.19 -5.77 -12.36
N GLN A 57 5.42 -5.98 -12.85
CA GLN A 57 6.31 -6.97 -12.25
C GLN A 57 6.63 -6.58 -10.82
N HIS A 58 6.46 -7.53 -9.89
CA HIS A 58 6.76 -7.30 -8.48
C HIS A 58 8.27 -7.23 -8.28
N PRO A 59 8.79 -6.11 -7.79
CA PRO A 59 10.20 -6.05 -7.40
C PRO A 59 10.43 -6.82 -6.10
N SER A 60 11.68 -7.05 -5.75
CA SER A 60 11.99 -7.49 -4.40
C SER A 60 11.56 -6.42 -3.40
N LEU A 61 11.31 -6.82 -2.16
CA LEU A 61 10.95 -5.86 -1.10
C LEU A 61 12.04 -4.80 -0.95
N GLN A 62 13.30 -5.19 -1.00
CA GLN A 62 14.43 -4.25 -0.90
C GLN A 62 14.35 -3.18 -1.98
N VAL A 63 14.18 -3.60 -3.24
CA VAL A 63 14.09 -2.66 -4.37
C VAL A 63 12.87 -1.78 -4.26
N PHE A 64 11.73 -2.35 -3.86
CA PHE A 64 10.49 -1.59 -3.68
C PHE A 64 10.67 -0.47 -2.66
N LEU A 65 11.23 -0.79 -1.49
CA LEU A 65 11.46 0.21 -0.43
C LEU A 65 12.44 1.29 -0.88
N GLU A 66 13.49 0.92 -1.63
CA GLU A 66 14.42 1.90 -2.19
C GLU A 66 13.73 2.83 -3.19
N MET A 67 12.86 2.31 -4.04
CA MET A 67 12.13 3.12 -5.02
C MET A 67 11.13 4.08 -4.38
N VAL A 68 10.34 3.60 -3.41
CA VAL A 68 9.38 4.47 -2.73
C VAL A 68 10.06 5.54 -1.88
N SER A 69 11.22 5.22 -1.31
CA SER A 69 12.02 6.21 -0.58
C SER A 69 12.63 7.25 -1.51
N ARG A 70 13.16 6.81 -2.65
CA ARG A 70 13.77 7.70 -3.66
C ARG A 70 12.78 8.74 -4.15
N TYR A 71 11.53 8.35 -4.40
CA TYR A 71 10.52 9.23 -4.98
C TYR A 71 9.49 9.75 -3.97
N HIS A 72 9.68 9.47 -2.70
CA HIS A 72 8.76 9.88 -1.62
C HIS A 72 7.31 9.47 -1.91
N ILE A 73 7.12 8.25 -2.40
CA ILE A 73 5.81 7.72 -2.73
C ILE A 73 5.11 7.22 -1.46
N SER A 74 3.86 7.64 -1.26
CA SER A 74 3.04 7.13 -0.18
C SER A 74 2.40 5.81 -0.59
N VAL A 75 2.89 4.71 -0.04
CA VAL A 75 2.33 3.38 -0.27
C VAL A 75 0.90 3.28 0.29
N ASP A 76 0.67 3.90 1.45
CA ASP A 76 -0.66 3.94 2.07
C ASP A 76 -1.70 4.57 1.15
N GLN A 77 -1.37 5.67 0.51
CA GLN A 77 -2.28 6.36 -0.39
C GLN A 77 -2.64 5.49 -1.59
N ILE A 78 -1.68 4.76 -2.14
CA ILE A 78 -1.94 3.85 -3.26
C ILE A 78 -2.77 2.66 -2.80
N LEU A 79 -2.41 2.06 -1.66
CA LEU A 79 -3.07 0.87 -1.14
C LEU A 79 -4.50 1.12 -0.69
N HIS A 80 -4.75 2.26 -0.07
CA HIS A 80 -6.04 2.62 0.53
C HIS A 80 -6.71 3.85 -0.08
N GLY A 81 -6.17 4.36 -1.21
CA GLY A 81 -6.70 5.57 -1.85
C GLY A 81 -8.18 5.47 -2.20
N GLU A 82 -8.62 4.33 -2.69
CA GLU A 82 -10.02 4.09 -3.04
C GLU A 82 -10.92 4.08 -1.80
N ALA A 83 -10.41 3.62 -0.66
CA ALA A 83 -11.16 3.61 0.59
C ALA A 83 -11.40 5.02 1.15
N MET A 84 -10.65 6.02 0.67
CA MET A 84 -10.85 7.42 1.06
C MET A 84 -11.94 8.12 0.25
N GLU A 85 -12.29 7.56 -0.91
CA GLU A 85 -13.36 8.09 -1.74
C GLU A 85 -14.72 7.71 -1.13
N GLY A 86 -15.65 8.64 -1.14
CA GLY A 86 -17.01 8.41 -0.63
C GLY A 86 -17.15 8.54 0.88
N LYS A 87 -16.14 9.03 1.58
CA LYS A 87 -16.27 9.34 3.01
C LYS A 87 -17.20 10.53 3.21
N SER A 88 -18.11 10.41 4.19
CA SER A 88 -19.00 11.51 4.55
C SER A 88 -18.23 12.67 5.17
N THR A 89 -18.84 13.86 5.14
CA THR A 89 -18.27 15.04 5.77
C THR A 89 -18.05 14.81 7.27
N GLU A 90 -19.01 14.18 7.94
CA GLU A 90 -18.93 13.84 9.37
C GLU A 90 -17.74 12.94 9.66
N ARG A 91 -17.50 11.96 8.80
CA ARG A 91 -16.37 11.05 8.94
C ARG A 91 -15.03 11.76 8.80
N MET A 92 -14.90 12.63 7.81
CA MET A 92 -13.68 13.40 7.59
C MET A 92 -13.40 14.36 8.75
N GLN A 93 -14.44 15.00 9.27
CA GLN A 93 -14.32 15.87 10.44
C GLN A 93 -13.91 15.09 11.69
N PHE A 94 -14.46 13.91 11.87
CA PHE A 94 -14.10 13.03 12.98
C PHE A 94 -12.64 12.58 12.90
N GLU A 95 -12.17 12.23 11.72
CA GLU A 95 -10.77 11.85 11.52
C GLU A 95 -9.81 12.99 11.88
N THR A 96 -10.19 14.22 11.58
CA THR A 96 -9.40 15.41 11.97
C THR A 96 -9.34 15.55 13.48
N LEU A 97 -10.45 15.30 14.18
CA LEU A 97 -10.47 15.33 15.65
C LEU A 97 -9.56 14.26 16.26
N LEU A 98 -9.47 13.08 15.63
CA LEU A 98 -8.63 12.00 16.12
C LEU A 98 -7.15 12.42 16.24
N ASP A 99 -6.67 13.29 15.36
CA ASP A 99 -5.31 13.76 15.37
C ASP A 99 -4.98 14.60 16.61
N GLU A 100 -5.99 15.18 17.26
CA GLU A 100 -5.83 15.99 18.46
C GLU A 100 -5.95 15.17 19.74
N LEU A 101 -6.33 13.92 19.67
CA LEU A 101 -6.55 13.06 20.85
C LEU A 101 -5.27 12.34 21.26
N THR A 102 -5.14 12.09 22.55
CA THR A 102 -4.07 11.26 23.09
C THR A 102 -4.35 9.78 22.83
N ASP A 103 -3.33 8.95 22.93
CA ASP A 103 -3.47 7.50 22.75
C ASP A 103 -4.45 6.89 23.76
N ALA A 104 -4.45 7.41 25.00
CA ALA A 104 -5.39 6.97 26.03
C ALA A 104 -6.84 7.27 25.65
N GLU A 105 -7.08 8.46 25.09
CA GLU A 105 -8.40 8.87 24.62
C GLU A 105 -8.84 8.05 23.42
N ILE A 106 -7.93 7.74 22.48
CA ILE A 106 -8.21 6.88 21.34
C ILE A 106 -8.63 5.48 21.79
N LYS A 107 -8.00 4.94 22.85
CA LYS A 107 -8.39 3.63 23.41
C LYS A 107 -9.84 3.64 23.90
N ILE A 108 -10.28 4.72 24.52
CA ILE A 108 -11.67 4.88 24.99
C ILE A 108 -12.63 4.87 23.80
N LEU A 109 -12.31 5.61 22.75
CA LEU A 109 -13.12 5.65 21.53
C LEU A 109 -13.14 4.30 20.83
N THR A 110 -12.03 3.59 20.79
CA THR A 110 -11.94 2.26 20.20
C THR A 110 -12.89 1.30 20.91
N ALA A 111 -12.91 1.34 22.25
CA ALA A 111 -13.83 0.51 23.03
C ALA A 111 -15.29 0.85 22.74
N THR A 112 -15.62 2.13 22.61
CA THR A 112 -16.96 2.59 22.26
C THR A 112 -17.36 2.11 20.85
N ALA A 113 -16.47 2.24 19.87
CA ALA A 113 -16.71 1.79 18.52
C ALA A 113 -16.95 0.26 18.48
N GLN A 114 -16.16 -0.49 19.21
CA GLN A 114 -16.31 -1.95 19.30
C GLN A 114 -17.66 -2.32 19.93
N ALA A 115 -18.07 -1.61 20.98
CA ALA A 115 -19.38 -1.83 21.61
C ALA A 115 -20.53 -1.58 20.65
N LEU A 116 -20.41 -0.57 19.78
CA LEU A 116 -21.43 -0.28 18.76
C LEU A 116 -21.53 -1.42 17.73
N LEU A 117 -20.40 -1.96 17.30
CA LEU A 117 -20.37 -3.10 16.38
C LEU A 117 -21.00 -4.35 17.01
N ASP A 118 -20.67 -4.63 18.27
CA ASP A 118 -21.17 -5.79 18.99
C ASP A 118 -22.70 -5.68 19.19
N ALA A 119 -23.20 -4.51 19.53
CA ALA A 119 -24.62 -4.25 19.68
C ALA A 119 -25.39 -4.45 18.37
N ARG A 120 -24.78 -4.04 17.25
CA ARG A 120 -25.37 -4.24 15.92
C ARG A 120 -25.46 -5.72 15.57
N ALA A 121 -24.42 -6.50 15.87
CA ALA A 121 -24.40 -7.94 15.62
C ALA A 121 -25.47 -8.67 16.43
N ASP A 122 -25.70 -8.25 17.69
CA ASP A 122 -26.69 -8.86 18.58
C ASP A 122 -28.13 -8.54 18.14
N SER A 123 -28.36 -7.48 17.38
CA SER A 123 -29.71 -7.08 16.93
C SER A 123 -30.10 -7.71 15.59
N GLU A 124 -29.21 -8.42 14.95
CA GLU A 124 -29.50 -9.13 13.68
C GLU A 124 -29.96 -10.60 13.97
#